data_f82b8878b5505b449101cc3331ce95f6
#
_entry.id   f82b8878b5505b449101cc3331ce95f6
#
_cell.length_a   1.000
_cell.length_b   1.000
_cell.length_c   1.000
_cell.angle_alpha   90.00
_cell.angle_beta   90.00
_cell.angle_gamma   90.00
#
_symmetry.space_group_name_H-M   'P 1'
#
loop_
_entity.id
_entity.type
_entity.pdbx_description
1 polymer ?
#
loop_
_entity_poly.entity_id
_entity_poly.type
_entity_poly.pdbx_seq_one_letter_code
_entity_poly.pdbx_strand_id
1 'polypeptide(L)'
;MKKFKNIVSKNILNIVVLLSAAICLSGCEEFGSWFKKEPTRVFIVYSAGFNNLSSWLSEDIGELCDSYSKVKGDNHVVIFSHRTKSSGNYSTPNSPVIFELHKDKAGKVYRDTLLTMHPLSVSASSETLNEALSFIQEKYQEAEYSILFSSHGTGWTPKDYCTDPEKFDPTIPAIPISMSRRKIAPYWGVIPEDGGPAVKSFGVQNITSSSYHEMDITDMAEAFPMKMKTIIFDACFMGCVEVAYELRNVADHIIASQTEILADGMDYETMLSYVFNEGGIFSNTDRMAKYCENFYNYYNRQSNLKYRSATISLIECAGLENLAQVCKRLFDKYRTEIADLEGKNVVQRYYRLEYESLHKWFFDLEDILLHCNMTDAEKEELQLALDGCITYKAATERFISDIDITNHSGLSMYLPYKERSYLNNFYKTLSWNEATGLIE
;
A
#
# COMPACT_ATOMS: atom_id res chain seq x y z
N MET A 1 65.16 25.73 -38.98
CA MET A 1 64.03 26.02 -38.02
C MET A 1 62.63 25.87 -38.63
N LYS A 2 62.33 26.25 -39.88
CA LYS A 2 60.97 26.09 -40.46
C LYS A 2 60.49 24.60 -40.67
N LYS A 3 61.40 23.67 -41.01
CA LYS A 3 61.03 22.23 -41.18
C LYS A 3 60.68 21.55 -39.87
N PHE A 4 61.28 21.94 -38.73
CA PHE A 4 60.97 21.33 -37.40
C PHE A 4 59.62 21.81 -36.88
N LYS A 5 59.17 23.03 -37.10
CA LYS A 5 57.86 23.54 -36.71
C LYS A 5 56.70 22.82 -37.43
N ASN A 6 56.89 22.45 -38.72
CA ASN A 6 55.85 21.78 -39.49
C ASN A 6 55.65 20.26 -39.07
N ILE A 7 56.70 19.58 -38.58
CA ILE A 7 56.65 18.22 -38.13
C ILE A 7 55.96 18.17 -36.75
N VAL A 8 56.29 19.08 -35.87
CA VAL A 8 55.65 19.18 -34.55
C VAL A 8 54.18 19.53 -34.68
N SER A 9 53.79 20.44 -35.57
CA SER A 9 52.39 20.83 -35.81
C SER A 9 51.54 19.67 -36.40
N LYS A 10 52.08 18.88 -37.33
CA LYS A 10 51.41 17.72 -37.88
C LYS A 10 51.22 16.59 -36.87
N ASN A 11 52.19 16.34 -36.00
CA ASN A 11 52.10 15.34 -34.98
C ASN A 11 51.09 15.72 -33.88
N ILE A 12 51.05 16.99 -33.49
CA ILE A 12 50.03 17.50 -32.54
C ILE A 12 48.62 17.39 -33.13
N LEU A 13 48.43 17.72 -34.42
CA LEU A 13 47.14 17.62 -35.09
C LEU A 13 46.68 16.17 -35.20
N ASN A 14 47.59 15.23 -35.49
CA ASN A 14 47.26 13.77 -35.52
C ASN A 14 46.94 13.22 -34.12
N ILE A 15 47.62 13.69 -33.08
CA ILE A 15 47.31 13.30 -31.69
C ILE A 15 45.93 13.86 -31.25
N VAL A 16 45.59 15.07 -31.62
CA VAL A 16 44.27 15.65 -31.32
C VAL A 16 43.17 14.93 -32.08
N VAL A 17 43.36 14.54 -33.34
CA VAL A 17 42.41 13.78 -34.12
C VAL A 17 42.26 12.34 -33.59
N LEU A 18 43.34 11.71 -33.13
CA LEU A 18 43.28 10.38 -32.50
C LEU A 18 42.61 10.42 -31.10
N LEU A 19 42.85 11.48 -30.33
CA LEU A 19 42.16 11.70 -29.05
C LEU A 19 40.68 12.00 -29.24
N SER A 20 40.31 12.80 -30.22
CA SER A 20 38.90 13.04 -30.54
C SER A 20 38.19 11.81 -31.10
N ALA A 21 38.86 10.97 -31.90
CA ALA A 21 38.31 9.68 -32.34
C ALA A 21 38.19 8.65 -31.21
N ALA A 22 39.14 8.62 -30.28
CA ALA A 22 39.06 7.76 -29.08
C ALA A 22 37.94 8.20 -28.13
N ILE A 23 37.70 9.51 -27.98
CA ILE A 23 36.57 10.06 -27.19
C ILE A 23 35.23 9.73 -27.88
N CYS A 24 35.18 9.77 -29.21
CA CYS A 24 33.97 9.35 -29.95
C CYS A 24 33.70 7.83 -29.87
N LEU A 25 34.73 6.98 -29.74
CA LEU A 25 34.58 5.53 -29.67
C LEU A 25 34.29 5.04 -28.23
N SER A 26 34.80 5.72 -27.21
CA SER A 26 34.46 5.42 -25.81
C SER A 26 33.15 6.07 -25.33
N GLY A 27 32.69 7.13 -26.01
CA GLY A 27 31.43 7.79 -25.71
C GLY A 27 30.18 7.14 -26.33
N CYS A 28 30.33 6.13 -27.22
CA CYS A 28 29.17 5.52 -27.87
C CYS A 28 28.33 4.66 -26.92
N GLU A 29 28.89 4.12 -25.84
CA GLU A 29 28.09 3.38 -24.85
C GLU A 29 27.42 4.33 -23.84
N GLU A 30 28.07 5.40 -23.41
CA GLU A 30 27.44 6.40 -22.54
C GLU A 30 26.46 7.31 -23.29
N PHE A 31 26.76 7.67 -24.58
CA PHE A 31 25.80 8.46 -25.39
C PHE A 31 24.54 7.64 -25.75
N GLY A 32 24.63 6.33 -25.87
CA GLY A 32 23.48 5.44 -26.04
C GLY A 32 22.55 5.39 -24.83
N SER A 33 23.05 5.68 -23.62
CA SER A 33 22.23 5.73 -22.41
C SER A 33 21.40 7.02 -22.29
N TRP A 34 21.81 8.10 -22.95
CA TRP A 34 21.07 9.38 -23.00
C TRP A 34 19.86 9.34 -23.94
N PHE A 35 19.75 8.33 -24.79
CA PHE A 35 18.63 8.11 -25.71
C PHE A 35 17.83 6.84 -25.40
N LYS A 36 17.97 6.26 -24.19
CA LYS A 36 17.03 5.22 -23.80
C LYS A 36 15.64 5.83 -23.80
N LYS A 37 14.77 5.30 -24.66
CA LYS A 37 13.33 5.62 -24.60
C LYS A 37 12.87 5.40 -23.18
N GLU A 38 12.23 6.40 -22.58
CA GLU A 38 11.60 6.24 -21.28
C GLU A 38 10.67 5.00 -21.34
N PRO A 39 10.68 4.14 -20.33
CA PRO A 39 9.81 2.99 -20.35
C PRO A 39 8.36 3.43 -20.37
N THR A 40 7.51 2.66 -21.05
CA THR A 40 6.06 2.79 -20.90
C THR A 40 5.70 2.55 -19.45
N ARG A 41 4.91 3.44 -18.83
CA ARG A 41 4.46 3.30 -17.44
C ARG A 41 2.96 3.14 -17.40
N VAL A 42 2.52 2.15 -16.65
CA VAL A 42 1.10 1.87 -16.43
C VAL A 42 0.79 2.02 -14.95
N PHE A 43 -0.05 2.98 -14.63
CA PHE A 43 -0.62 3.12 -13.29
C PHE A 43 -2.01 2.48 -13.28
N ILE A 44 -2.15 1.48 -12.44
CA ILE A 44 -3.39 0.71 -12.29
C ILE A 44 -4.11 1.22 -11.04
N VAL A 45 -5.40 1.51 -11.15
CA VAL A 45 -6.26 1.73 -9.98
C VAL A 45 -7.23 0.57 -9.88
N TYR A 46 -7.12 -0.23 -8.84
CA TYR A 46 -8.03 -1.32 -8.54
C TYR A 46 -9.06 -0.86 -7.51
N SER A 47 -10.20 -0.35 -8.01
CA SER A 47 -11.27 0.22 -7.19
C SER A 47 -12.36 -0.83 -6.94
N ALA A 48 -12.25 -1.56 -5.81
CA ALA A 48 -13.17 -2.61 -5.40
C ALA A 48 -14.30 -2.02 -4.54
N GLY A 49 -15.20 -1.27 -5.17
CA GLY A 49 -16.22 -0.45 -4.55
C GLY A 49 -17.65 -1.03 -4.62
N PHE A 50 -17.84 -2.34 -4.84
CA PHE A 50 -19.16 -2.97 -4.72
C PHE A 50 -19.55 -3.15 -3.24
N ASN A 51 -19.47 -2.05 -2.50
CA ASN A 51 -19.74 -1.93 -1.08
C ASN A 51 -20.26 -0.51 -0.77
N ASN A 52 -20.31 -0.13 0.48
CA ASN A 52 -20.81 1.19 0.92
C ASN A 52 -19.83 2.35 0.65
N LEU A 53 -18.59 2.08 0.24
CA LEU A 53 -17.64 3.10 -0.24
C LEU A 53 -17.87 3.50 -1.70
N SER A 54 -18.84 2.91 -2.39
CA SER A 54 -19.03 3.07 -3.84
C SER A 54 -19.10 4.52 -4.32
N SER A 55 -19.69 5.44 -3.54
CA SER A 55 -19.73 6.88 -3.85
C SER A 55 -18.35 7.53 -3.71
N TRP A 56 -17.66 7.29 -2.60
CA TRP A 56 -16.34 7.83 -2.31
C TRP A 56 -15.33 7.41 -3.37
N LEU A 57 -15.27 6.10 -3.68
CA LEU A 57 -14.38 5.58 -4.71
C LEU A 57 -14.71 6.11 -6.12
N SER A 58 -15.95 6.55 -6.34
CA SER A 58 -16.34 7.17 -7.61
C SER A 58 -15.87 8.63 -7.68
N GLU A 59 -15.82 9.34 -6.55
CA GLU A 59 -15.25 10.68 -6.39
C GLU A 59 -13.73 10.62 -6.59
N ASP A 60 -13.03 9.70 -5.92
CA ASP A 60 -11.60 9.45 -6.07
C ASP A 60 -11.20 9.25 -7.56
N ILE A 61 -11.98 8.44 -8.30
CA ILE A 61 -11.77 8.27 -9.76
C ILE A 61 -12.05 9.57 -10.53
N GLY A 62 -12.96 10.41 -10.04
CA GLY A 62 -13.25 11.74 -10.61
C GLY A 62 -12.03 12.66 -10.51
N GLU A 63 -11.46 12.79 -9.32
CA GLU A 63 -10.26 13.58 -9.04
C GLU A 63 -9.06 13.10 -9.85
N LEU A 64 -8.89 11.78 -9.98
CA LEU A 64 -7.85 11.19 -10.82
C LEU A 64 -8.05 11.56 -12.30
N CYS A 65 -9.30 11.57 -12.81
CA CYS A 65 -9.60 12.01 -14.17
C CYS A 65 -9.23 13.48 -14.39
N ASP A 66 -9.51 14.35 -13.42
CA ASP A 66 -9.19 15.78 -13.50
C ASP A 66 -7.66 15.99 -13.53
N SER A 67 -6.92 15.24 -12.72
CA SER A 67 -5.46 15.31 -12.67
C SER A 67 -4.80 14.74 -13.94
N TYR A 68 -5.42 13.75 -14.60
CA TYR A 68 -4.91 13.11 -15.81
C TYR A 68 -4.70 14.10 -16.97
N SER A 69 -5.40 15.20 -16.99
CA SER A 69 -5.23 16.26 -18.00
C SER A 69 -3.77 16.74 -18.13
N LYS A 70 -2.98 16.63 -17.06
CA LYS A 70 -1.58 17.06 -16.95
C LYS A 70 -0.57 15.98 -17.36
N VAL A 71 -0.96 14.70 -17.42
CA VAL A 71 -0.09 13.56 -17.73
C VAL A 71 0.46 13.67 -19.16
N LYS A 72 1.76 13.38 -19.35
CA LYS A 72 2.48 13.45 -20.62
C LYS A 72 3.24 12.13 -20.89
N GLY A 73 3.77 12.02 -22.10
CA GLY A 73 4.61 10.88 -22.49
C GLY A 73 3.81 9.60 -22.73
N ASP A 74 4.50 8.46 -22.69
CA ASP A 74 3.96 7.12 -22.88
C ASP A 74 3.51 6.55 -21.52
N ASN A 75 2.56 7.26 -20.89
CA ASN A 75 2.04 6.96 -19.54
C ASN A 75 0.55 6.66 -19.62
N HIS A 76 0.14 5.53 -19.06
CA HIS A 76 -1.20 5.00 -19.11
C HIS A 76 -1.81 4.93 -17.71
N VAL A 77 -3.06 5.34 -17.56
CA VAL A 77 -3.87 5.15 -16.36
C VAL A 77 -5.00 4.20 -16.68
N VAL A 78 -4.95 3.01 -16.11
CA VAL A 78 -5.93 1.94 -16.33
C VAL A 78 -6.67 1.68 -15.03
N ILE A 79 -7.99 1.72 -15.07
CA ILE A 79 -8.82 1.64 -13.89
C ILE A 79 -9.73 0.42 -13.98
N PHE A 80 -9.56 -0.53 -13.05
CA PHE A 80 -10.59 -1.51 -12.72
C PHE A 80 -11.57 -0.86 -11.76
N SER A 81 -12.85 -0.85 -12.10
CA SER A 81 -13.91 -0.27 -11.26
C SER A 81 -15.06 -1.24 -11.10
N HIS A 82 -15.31 -1.65 -9.88
CA HIS A 82 -16.50 -2.40 -9.50
C HIS A 82 -17.29 -1.60 -8.46
N ARG A 83 -18.48 -1.12 -8.82
CA ARG A 83 -19.29 -0.24 -7.96
C ARG A 83 -20.75 -0.66 -7.98
N THR A 84 -21.52 -0.21 -6.99
CA THR A 84 -22.97 -0.39 -6.98
C THR A 84 -23.65 0.49 -8.05
N LYS A 85 -24.78 0.06 -8.60
CA LYS A 85 -25.57 0.86 -9.55
C LYS A 85 -26.22 2.08 -8.89
N SER A 86 -26.57 1.96 -7.61
CA SER A 86 -27.08 3.04 -6.79
C SER A 86 -26.63 2.80 -5.35
N SER A 87 -26.44 3.86 -4.59
CA SER A 87 -25.99 3.77 -3.18
C SER A 87 -26.88 2.80 -2.40
N GLY A 88 -26.23 1.81 -1.75
CA GLY A 88 -26.89 0.83 -0.91
C GLY A 88 -27.69 -0.27 -1.63
N ASN A 89 -27.68 -0.31 -2.96
CA ASN A 89 -28.37 -1.38 -3.70
C ASN A 89 -27.40 -2.49 -4.12
N TYR A 90 -27.22 -3.48 -3.25
CA TYR A 90 -26.38 -4.66 -3.50
C TYR A 90 -27.16 -5.84 -4.14
N SER A 91 -28.49 -5.72 -4.29
CA SER A 91 -29.33 -6.80 -4.81
C SER A 91 -29.24 -6.96 -6.33
N THR A 92 -28.70 -5.99 -7.03
CA THR A 92 -28.56 -6.02 -8.48
C THR A 92 -27.10 -6.17 -8.85
N PRO A 93 -26.68 -7.33 -9.38
CA PRO A 93 -25.32 -7.52 -9.88
C PRO A 93 -24.91 -6.41 -10.85
N ASN A 94 -23.69 -5.91 -10.72
CA ASN A 94 -23.08 -4.97 -11.65
C ASN A 94 -21.77 -5.57 -12.16
N SER A 95 -21.49 -5.37 -13.44
CA SER A 95 -20.25 -5.84 -14.04
C SER A 95 -19.08 -4.96 -13.63
N PRO A 96 -17.98 -5.50 -13.14
CA PRO A 96 -16.73 -4.75 -13.09
C PRO A 96 -16.31 -4.33 -14.51
N VAL A 97 -15.71 -3.17 -14.64
CA VAL A 97 -15.19 -2.66 -15.90
C VAL A 97 -13.74 -2.27 -15.78
N ILE A 98 -12.96 -2.52 -16.81
CA ILE A 98 -11.61 -1.99 -16.99
C ILE A 98 -11.69 -0.93 -18.08
N PHE A 99 -11.25 0.28 -17.76
CA PHE A 99 -11.18 1.38 -18.71
C PHE A 99 -9.85 2.13 -18.58
N GLU A 100 -9.45 2.76 -19.67
CA GLU A 100 -8.27 3.61 -19.74
C GLU A 100 -8.68 5.07 -19.85
N LEU A 101 -7.88 5.96 -19.24
CA LEU A 101 -8.04 7.39 -19.39
C LEU A 101 -7.32 7.87 -20.64
N HIS A 102 -8.00 8.67 -21.45
CA HIS A 102 -7.46 9.30 -22.63
C HIS A 102 -7.80 10.80 -22.66
N LYS A 103 -7.08 11.54 -23.53
CA LYS A 103 -7.36 12.94 -23.83
C LYS A 103 -7.71 13.09 -25.31
N ASP A 104 -8.75 13.87 -25.60
CA ASP A 104 -9.02 14.31 -26.95
C ASP A 104 -8.04 15.44 -27.38
N LYS A 105 -8.18 15.91 -28.63
CA LYS A 105 -7.34 16.99 -29.18
C LYS A 105 -7.51 18.33 -28.45
N ALA A 106 -8.61 18.52 -27.73
CA ALA A 106 -8.88 19.71 -26.91
C ALA A 106 -8.35 19.57 -25.47
N GLY A 107 -7.78 18.40 -25.12
CA GLY A 107 -7.30 18.08 -23.78
C GLY A 107 -8.39 17.59 -22.82
N LYS A 108 -9.62 17.37 -23.31
CA LYS A 108 -10.69 16.83 -22.49
C LYS A 108 -10.45 15.35 -22.22
N VAL A 109 -10.47 14.98 -20.94
CA VAL A 109 -10.31 13.59 -20.49
C VAL A 109 -11.61 12.79 -20.76
N TYR A 110 -11.45 11.58 -21.25
CA TYR A 110 -12.53 10.61 -21.42
C TYR A 110 -12.08 9.20 -21.03
N ARG A 111 -13.04 8.33 -20.78
CA ARG A 111 -12.82 6.93 -20.41
C ARG A 111 -13.08 6.05 -21.62
N ASP A 112 -12.10 5.21 -21.96
CA ASP A 112 -12.24 4.19 -22.99
C ASP A 112 -12.37 2.82 -22.34
N THR A 113 -13.53 2.17 -22.49
CA THR A 113 -13.78 0.86 -21.87
C THR A 113 -13.04 -0.22 -22.64
N LEU A 114 -12.08 -0.87 -21.98
CA LEU A 114 -11.24 -1.93 -22.53
C LEU A 114 -11.87 -3.32 -22.34
N LEU A 115 -12.49 -3.57 -21.18
CA LEU A 115 -13.09 -4.84 -20.82
C LEU A 115 -14.30 -4.62 -19.90
N THR A 116 -15.38 -5.37 -20.16
CA THR A 116 -16.50 -5.53 -19.21
C THR A 116 -16.48 -6.97 -18.74
N MET A 117 -16.27 -7.18 -17.44
CA MET A 117 -16.20 -8.51 -16.85
C MET A 117 -17.59 -9.08 -16.57
N HIS A 118 -17.63 -10.35 -16.18
CA HIS A 118 -18.91 -11.00 -15.88
C HIS A 118 -19.59 -10.33 -14.67
N PRO A 119 -20.93 -10.15 -14.65
CA PRO A 119 -21.63 -9.51 -13.53
C PRO A 119 -21.50 -10.22 -12.18
N LEU A 120 -21.10 -11.50 -12.18
CA LEU A 120 -20.86 -12.29 -10.98
C LEU A 120 -19.39 -12.35 -10.58
N SER A 121 -18.50 -11.60 -11.26
CA SER A 121 -17.09 -11.49 -10.84
C SER A 121 -17.01 -10.83 -9.46
N VAL A 122 -16.19 -11.43 -8.59
CA VAL A 122 -15.99 -10.97 -7.21
C VAL A 122 -14.73 -10.13 -7.16
N SER A 123 -14.83 -8.82 -7.01
CA SER A 123 -13.66 -7.92 -6.96
C SER A 123 -12.73 -8.18 -5.76
N ALA A 124 -13.24 -8.83 -4.71
CA ALA A 124 -12.45 -9.28 -3.56
C ALA A 124 -12.05 -10.77 -3.70
N SER A 125 -11.59 -11.18 -4.88
CA SER A 125 -11.03 -12.51 -5.12
C SER A 125 -9.74 -12.46 -5.92
N SER A 126 -8.83 -13.40 -5.67
CA SER A 126 -7.56 -13.54 -6.37
C SER A 126 -7.77 -13.84 -7.86
N GLU A 127 -8.81 -14.57 -8.22
CA GLU A 127 -9.14 -14.90 -9.61
C GLU A 127 -9.48 -13.65 -10.41
N THR A 128 -10.36 -12.77 -9.87
CA THR A 128 -10.74 -11.53 -10.54
C THR A 128 -9.57 -10.55 -10.60
N LEU A 129 -8.75 -10.47 -9.55
CA LEU A 129 -7.54 -9.65 -9.53
C LEU A 129 -6.55 -10.14 -10.59
N ASN A 130 -6.26 -11.44 -10.64
CA ASN A 130 -5.36 -12.04 -11.63
C ASN A 130 -5.87 -11.84 -13.06
N GLU A 131 -7.18 -12.06 -13.32
CA GLU A 131 -7.78 -11.84 -14.65
C GLU A 131 -7.60 -10.39 -15.10
N ALA A 132 -7.87 -9.42 -14.21
CA ALA A 132 -7.73 -8.00 -14.53
C ALA A 132 -6.26 -7.61 -14.80
N LEU A 133 -5.32 -8.07 -13.95
CA LEU A 133 -3.90 -7.76 -14.09
C LEU A 133 -3.29 -8.45 -15.32
N SER A 134 -3.66 -9.70 -15.60
CA SER A 134 -3.20 -10.43 -16.78
C SER A 134 -3.67 -9.76 -18.07
N PHE A 135 -4.93 -9.31 -18.13
CA PHE A 135 -5.46 -8.54 -19.26
C PHE A 135 -4.65 -7.26 -19.49
N ILE A 136 -4.31 -6.53 -18.40
CA ILE A 136 -3.51 -5.29 -18.50
C ILE A 136 -2.08 -5.62 -18.95
N GLN A 137 -1.46 -6.68 -18.41
CA GLN A 137 -0.12 -7.11 -18.80
C GLN A 137 -0.04 -7.49 -20.28
N GLU A 138 -1.02 -8.21 -20.81
CA GLU A 138 -1.09 -8.56 -22.22
C GLU A 138 -1.16 -7.33 -23.13
N LYS A 139 -1.89 -6.30 -22.69
CA LYS A 139 -2.07 -5.05 -23.44
C LYS A 139 -0.80 -4.18 -23.43
N TYR A 140 -0.07 -4.12 -22.32
CA TYR A 140 1.09 -3.23 -22.10
C TYR A 140 2.36 -4.02 -21.80
N GLN A 141 2.78 -4.90 -22.71
CA GLN A 141 3.98 -5.70 -22.55
C GLN A 141 5.21 -4.81 -22.30
N GLU A 142 6.13 -5.29 -21.44
CA GLU A 142 7.38 -4.60 -21.09
C GLU A 142 7.22 -3.23 -20.41
N ALA A 143 6.03 -2.91 -19.89
CA ALA A 143 5.81 -1.69 -19.13
C ALA A 143 6.33 -1.78 -17.68
N GLU A 144 6.57 -0.65 -17.07
CA GLU A 144 6.70 -0.52 -15.61
C GLU A 144 5.32 -0.32 -15.00
N TYR A 145 4.94 -1.16 -14.05
CA TYR A 145 3.62 -1.12 -13.42
C TYR A 145 3.69 -0.57 -12.00
N SER A 146 2.73 0.26 -11.65
CA SER A 146 2.39 0.60 -10.26
C SER A 146 0.90 0.46 -10.08
N ILE A 147 0.45 0.10 -8.87
CA ILE A 147 -0.95 -0.13 -8.58
C ILE A 147 -1.38 0.57 -7.30
N LEU A 148 -2.59 1.11 -7.31
CA LEU A 148 -3.31 1.55 -6.13
C LEU A 148 -4.52 0.66 -5.92
N PHE A 149 -4.65 0.13 -4.71
CA PHE A 149 -5.84 -0.57 -4.24
C PHE A 149 -6.70 0.39 -3.43
N SER A 150 -7.94 0.58 -3.83
CA SER A 150 -8.90 1.39 -3.08
C SER A 150 -10.13 0.56 -2.75
N SER A 151 -10.32 0.28 -1.47
CA SER A 151 -11.43 -0.47 -0.89
C SER A 151 -11.36 -0.45 0.65
N HIS A 152 -12.09 -1.32 1.31
CA HIS A 152 -11.90 -1.68 2.72
C HIS A 152 -10.63 -2.51 2.94
N GLY A 153 -9.97 -2.48 4.12
CA GLY A 153 -8.74 -3.23 4.48
C GLY A 153 -8.75 -3.76 5.91
N THR A 154 -8.28 -4.98 6.09
CA THR A 154 -8.18 -5.68 7.38
C THR A 154 -6.75 -6.14 7.70
N GLY A 155 -5.76 -5.57 6.99
CA GLY A 155 -4.36 -5.95 7.14
C GLY A 155 -4.13 -7.43 6.87
N TRP A 156 -3.47 -8.11 7.80
CA TRP A 156 -3.12 -9.52 7.72
C TRP A 156 -4.22 -10.47 8.24
N THR A 157 -5.30 -9.94 8.83
CA THR A 157 -6.33 -10.80 9.43
C THR A 157 -7.01 -11.68 8.39
N PRO A 158 -7.31 -12.95 8.73
CA PRO A 158 -7.93 -13.86 7.80
C PRO A 158 -9.29 -13.38 7.33
N LYS A 159 -9.63 -13.70 6.09
CA LYS A 159 -10.94 -13.35 5.49
C LYS A 159 -12.10 -13.78 6.40
N ASP A 160 -13.14 -12.97 6.43
CA ASP A 160 -14.36 -13.09 7.21
C ASP A 160 -14.16 -12.94 8.75
N TYR A 161 -12.91 -12.92 9.25
CA TYR A 161 -12.68 -12.84 10.70
C TYR A 161 -13.19 -11.53 11.31
N CYS A 162 -12.94 -10.41 10.65
CA CYS A 162 -13.40 -9.11 11.15
C CYS A 162 -14.91 -8.89 10.97
N THR A 163 -15.55 -9.61 10.04
CA THR A 163 -16.99 -9.51 9.80
C THR A 163 -17.81 -10.44 10.68
N ASP A 164 -17.27 -11.61 11.04
CA ASP A 164 -17.94 -12.62 11.88
C ASP A 164 -16.94 -13.33 12.81
N PRO A 165 -16.32 -12.60 13.76
CA PRO A 165 -15.29 -13.17 14.64
C PRO A 165 -15.81 -14.30 15.54
N GLU A 166 -17.11 -14.30 15.90
CA GLU A 166 -17.73 -15.34 16.75
C GLU A 166 -17.73 -16.71 16.06
N LYS A 167 -17.81 -16.74 14.73
CA LYS A 167 -17.75 -17.97 13.92
C LYS A 167 -16.42 -18.69 14.09
N PHE A 168 -15.34 -17.94 14.26
CA PHE A 168 -13.98 -18.45 14.30
C PHE A 168 -13.45 -18.59 15.73
N ASP A 169 -13.95 -17.76 16.64
CA ASP A 169 -13.51 -17.72 18.01
C ASP A 169 -14.70 -17.58 18.98
N PRO A 170 -15.30 -18.69 19.38
CA PRO A 170 -16.50 -18.71 20.24
C PRO A 170 -16.23 -18.18 21.66
N THR A 171 -14.97 -17.92 22.04
CA THR A 171 -14.63 -17.29 23.33
C THR A 171 -14.83 -15.76 23.31
N ILE A 172 -15.00 -15.15 22.13
CA ILE A 172 -15.39 -13.76 22.03
C ILE A 172 -16.82 -13.62 22.53
N PRO A 173 -17.10 -12.76 23.53
CA PRO A 173 -18.47 -12.56 24.00
C PRO A 173 -19.36 -12.13 22.83
N ALA A 174 -20.50 -12.79 22.66
CA ALA A 174 -21.48 -12.43 21.65
C ALA A 174 -21.78 -10.93 21.73
N ILE A 175 -21.55 -10.22 20.65
CA ILE A 175 -21.89 -8.79 20.57
C ILE A 175 -23.43 -8.72 20.70
N PRO A 176 -24.00 -8.00 21.69
CA PRO A 176 -25.45 -7.93 21.84
C PRO A 176 -26.10 -7.57 20.51
N ILE A 177 -27.18 -8.28 20.13
CA ILE A 177 -27.87 -8.11 18.83
C ILE A 177 -28.23 -6.63 18.56
N SER A 178 -28.52 -5.86 19.63
CA SER A 178 -28.74 -4.40 19.55
C SER A 178 -27.50 -3.61 19.10
N MET A 179 -26.30 -4.12 19.38
CA MET A 179 -25.03 -3.55 18.93
C MET A 179 -24.56 -4.19 17.61
N SER A 180 -24.85 -5.47 17.36
CA SER A 180 -24.48 -6.13 16.11
C SER A 180 -25.20 -5.53 14.90
N ARG A 181 -26.50 -5.21 15.01
CA ARG A 181 -27.21 -4.49 13.94
C ARG A 181 -26.75 -3.04 13.73
N ARG A 182 -26.18 -2.40 14.75
CA ARG A 182 -25.55 -1.07 14.65
C ARG A 182 -24.08 -1.17 14.23
N LYS A 183 -23.37 -2.23 14.56
CA LYS A 183 -21.93 -2.39 14.32
C LYS A 183 -21.57 -2.96 12.95
N ILE A 184 -22.42 -3.79 12.35
CA ILE A 184 -22.14 -4.31 11.00
C ILE A 184 -22.33 -3.22 9.94
N ALA A 185 -23.31 -2.34 10.08
CA ALA A 185 -23.51 -1.22 9.15
C ALA A 185 -22.60 0.01 9.42
N PRO A 186 -22.33 0.45 10.67
CA PRO A 186 -21.47 1.59 10.95
C PRO A 186 -19.98 1.30 10.73
N TYR A 187 -19.58 0.06 10.90
CA TYR A 187 -18.18 -0.35 10.79
C TYR A 187 -17.60 -0.11 9.39
N TRP A 188 -18.44 -0.20 8.39
CA TRP A 188 -18.10 -0.10 6.98
C TRP A 188 -18.48 1.28 6.38
N GLY A 189 -18.01 2.39 6.97
CA GLY A 189 -18.15 3.71 6.36
C GLY A 189 -19.43 4.47 6.72
N VAL A 190 -20.02 4.25 7.90
CA VAL A 190 -21.01 5.16 8.45
C VAL A 190 -20.29 6.33 9.12
N ILE A 191 -20.74 7.53 8.86
CA ILE A 191 -20.37 8.72 9.64
C ILE A 191 -20.69 8.40 11.10
N PRO A 192 -19.70 8.40 12.01
CA PRO A 192 -19.95 8.16 13.43
C PRO A 192 -21.01 9.10 13.98
N GLU A 193 -21.91 8.61 14.83
CA GLU A 193 -22.97 9.44 15.44
C GLU A 193 -22.40 10.67 16.17
N ASP A 194 -21.13 10.61 16.56
CA ASP A 194 -20.39 11.70 17.21
C ASP A 194 -19.80 12.75 16.23
N GLY A 195 -20.10 12.63 14.92
CA GLY A 195 -19.62 13.54 13.87
C GLY A 195 -18.15 13.36 13.51
N GLY A 196 -17.56 12.19 13.78
CA GLY A 196 -16.21 11.80 13.31
C GLY A 196 -16.20 11.49 11.81
N PRO A 197 -15.00 11.43 11.19
CA PRO A 197 -14.85 11.06 9.79
C PRO A 197 -15.18 9.58 9.54
N ALA A 198 -15.69 9.27 8.34
CA ALA A 198 -15.78 7.90 7.86
C ALA A 198 -14.38 7.33 7.56
N VAL A 199 -14.25 6.01 7.58
CA VAL A 199 -12.98 5.29 7.35
C VAL A 199 -13.16 4.15 6.35
N LYS A 200 -12.05 3.71 5.74
CA LYS A 200 -12.00 2.62 4.74
C LYS A 200 -11.40 1.34 5.35
N SER A 201 -11.88 0.15 5.00
CA SER A 201 -11.23 -1.16 5.28
C SER A 201 -11.20 -2.04 4.01
N PHE A 202 -10.19 -2.89 3.76
CA PHE A 202 -9.94 -3.50 2.44
C PHE A 202 -10.73 -4.77 2.15
N GLY A 203 -11.09 -4.99 0.85
CA GLY A 203 -11.41 -6.30 0.30
C GLY A 203 -12.82 -6.81 0.58
N VAL A 204 -13.73 -5.97 1.04
CA VAL A 204 -15.12 -6.40 1.27
C VAL A 204 -15.98 -6.12 0.05
N GLN A 205 -16.52 -7.16 -0.53
CA GLN A 205 -17.59 -7.04 -1.53
C GLN A 205 -18.93 -7.48 -0.91
N ASN A 206 -19.89 -6.57 -0.85
CA ASN A 206 -21.23 -6.90 -0.40
C ASN A 206 -21.99 -7.65 -1.51
N ILE A 207 -22.44 -8.87 -1.26
CA ILE A 207 -23.35 -9.60 -2.16
C ILE A 207 -24.78 -9.43 -1.72
N THR A 208 -25.00 -9.41 -0.42
CA THR A 208 -26.28 -9.12 0.23
C THR A 208 -26.01 -8.35 1.52
N SER A 209 -27.05 -7.93 2.23
CA SER A 209 -26.90 -7.32 3.57
C SER A 209 -26.28 -8.24 4.64
N SER A 210 -26.02 -9.50 4.30
CA SER A 210 -25.51 -10.53 5.22
C SER A 210 -24.46 -11.46 4.59
N SER A 211 -23.98 -11.16 3.38
CA SER A 211 -22.97 -11.96 2.68
C SER A 211 -21.87 -11.06 2.14
N TYR A 212 -20.65 -11.32 2.55
CA TYR A 212 -19.45 -10.57 2.22
C TYR A 212 -18.43 -11.48 1.54
N HIS A 213 -17.57 -10.90 0.70
CA HIS A 213 -16.34 -11.54 0.23
C HIS A 213 -15.17 -10.69 0.66
N GLU A 214 -14.17 -11.32 1.20
CA GLU A 214 -12.86 -10.76 1.53
C GLU A 214 -11.78 -11.64 0.88
N MET A 215 -10.59 -11.10 0.68
CA MET A 215 -9.44 -11.80 0.10
C MET A 215 -8.31 -11.83 1.12
N ASP A 216 -7.76 -13.01 1.39
CA ASP A 216 -6.56 -13.15 2.22
C ASP A 216 -5.36 -12.50 1.52
N ILE A 217 -4.42 -11.97 2.32
CA ILE A 217 -3.22 -11.32 1.78
C ILE A 217 -2.32 -12.31 1.01
N THR A 218 -2.33 -13.59 1.39
CA THR A 218 -1.63 -14.66 0.69
C THR A 218 -2.21 -14.87 -0.70
N ASP A 219 -3.56 -14.97 -0.81
CA ASP A 219 -4.28 -15.08 -2.08
C ASP A 219 -4.03 -13.84 -2.96
N MET A 220 -3.92 -12.64 -2.34
CA MET A 220 -3.58 -11.42 -3.06
C MET A 220 -2.18 -11.48 -3.65
N ALA A 221 -1.18 -11.92 -2.88
CA ALA A 221 0.21 -12.00 -3.34
C ALA A 221 0.37 -12.96 -4.54
N GLU A 222 -0.34 -14.08 -4.53
CA GLU A 222 -0.35 -15.06 -5.61
C GLU A 222 -1.03 -14.57 -6.89
N ALA A 223 -1.92 -13.56 -6.79
CA ALA A 223 -2.69 -13.06 -7.92
C ALA A 223 -1.89 -12.17 -8.88
N PHE A 224 -0.69 -11.73 -8.54
CA PHE A 224 0.12 -10.85 -9.38
C PHE A 224 0.86 -11.60 -10.49
N PRO A 225 0.52 -11.38 -11.78
CA PRO A 225 1.26 -11.98 -12.90
C PRO A 225 2.53 -11.21 -13.25
N MET A 226 2.71 -9.96 -12.74
CA MET A 226 3.87 -9.12 -12.99
C MET A 226 4.27 -8.37 -11.73
N LYS A 227 5.55 -7.96 -11.66
CA LYS A 227 6.08 -7.18 -10.54
C LYS A 227 5.69 -5.70 -10.65
N MET A 228 5.33 -5.10 -9.50
CA MET A 228 4.99 -3.69 -9.38
C MET A 228 6.20 -2.86 -8.94
N LYS A 229 6.35 -1.64 -9.46
CA LYS A 229 7.27 -0.65 -8.91
C LYS A 229 6.81 -0.14 -7.57
N THR A 230 5.51 0.11 -7.44
CA THR A 230 4.91 0.55 -6.18
C THR A 230 3.49 -0.01 -6.06
N ILE A 231 3.18 -0.55 -4.90
CA ILE A 231 1.80 -0.84 -4.47
C ILE A 231 1.40 0.26 -3.48
N ILE A 232 0.29 0.91 -3.72
CA ILE A 232 -0.30 1.93 -2.83
C ILE A 232 -1.61 1.38 -2.28
N PHE A 233 -1.76 1.37 -0.97
CA PHE A 233 -3.00 0.99 -0.32
C PHE A 233 -3.76 2.22 0.16
N ASP A 234 -4.86 2.53 -0.47
CA ASP A 234 -5.91 3.42 0.03
C ASP A 234 -6.94 2.57 0.79
N ALA A 235 -6.48 1.98 1.89
CA ALA A 235 -7.17 0.97 2.67
C ALA A 235 -6.60 0.89 4.09
N CYS A 236 -7.44 0.55 5.08
CA CYS A 236 -7.09 0.51 6.50
C CYS A 236 -6.11 -0.62 6.85
N PHE A 237 -5.22 -0.40 7.80
CA PHE A 237 -4.36 -1.39 8.45
C PHE A 237 -3.36 -2.14 7.54
N MET A 238 -3.21 -1.71 6.29
CA MET A 238 -2.30 -2.39 5.36
C MET A 238 -0.82 -2.12 5.64
N GLY A 239 -0.49 -1.17 6.53
CA GLY A 239 0.87 -0.84 6.97
C GLY A 239 1.42 -1.79 8.03
N CYS A 240 1.11 -3.07 7.98
CA CYS A 240 1.65 -4.10 8.87
C CYS A 240 2.76 -4.90 8.18
N VAL A 241 3.69 -5.41 8.97
CA VAL A 241 4.86 -6.14 8.46
C VAL A 241 4.46 -7.44 7.76
N GLU A 242 3.38 -8.06 8.18
CA GLU A 242 2.85 -9.28 7.60
C GLU A 242 2.43 -9.04 6.13
N VAL A 243 1.68 -7.96 5.88
CA VAL A 243 1.28 -7.57 4.52
C VAL A 243 2.51 -7.21 3.68
N ALA A 244 3.41 -6.40 4.23
CA ALA A 244 4.61 -6.00 3.51
C ALA A 244 5.48 -7.22 3.14
N TYR A 245 5.63 -8.17 4.06
CA TYR A 245 6.46 -9.34 3.84
C TYR A 245 5.83 -10.34 2.85
N GLU A 246 4.51 -10.52 2.85
CA GLU A 246 3.82 -11.32 1.82
C GLU A 246 4.03 -10.73 0.42
N LEU A 247 3.94 -9.41 0.29
CA LEU A 247 4.02 -8.72 -1.00
C LEU A 247 5.46 -8.39 -1.44
N ARG A 248 6.50 -8.71 -0.65
CA ARG A 248 7.90 -8.31 -0.91
C ARG A 248 8.46 -8.78 -2.26
N ASN A 249 7.96 -9.89 -2.78
CA ASN A 249 8.41 -10.44 -4.05
C ASN A 249 7.68 -9.85 -5.26
N VAL A 250 6.49 -9.27 -5.05
CA VAL A 250 5.64 -8.72 -6.11
C VAL A 250 5.71 -7.21 -6.24
N ALA A 251 6.41 -6.52 -5.33
CA ALA A 251 6.61 -5.07 -5.39
C ALA A 251 8.05 -4.67 -5.06
N ASP A 252 8.50 -3.51 -5.56
CA ASP A 252 9.72 -2.87 -5.08
C ASP A 252 9.43 -2.01 -3.84
N HIS A 253 8.28 -1.30 -3.83
CA HIS A 253 7.86 -0.43 -2.74
C HIS A 253 6.39 -0.65 -2.39
N ILE A 254 6.04 -0.40 -1.12
CA ILE A 254 4.67 -0.40 -0.63
C ILE A 254 4.41 0.91 0.12
N ILE A 255 3.29 1.56 -0.17
CA ILE A 255 2.77 2.70 0.59
C ILE A 255 1.50 2.26 1.31
N ALA A 256 1.49 2.39 2.63
CA ALA A 256 0.36 1.94 3.45
C ALA A 256 0.26 2.66 4.79
N SER A 257 -0.92 2.61 5.39
CA SER A 257 -1.23 3.15 6.72
C SER A 257 -1.31 2.04 7.77
N GLN A 258 -0.78 2.29 8.97
CA GLN A 258 -0.86 1.39 10.11
C GLN A 258 -2.23 1.47 10.81
N THR A 259 -2.88 2.64 10.73
CA THR A 259 -4.24 2.87 11.22
C THR A 259 -5.27 2.67 10.11
N GLU A 260 -6.52 2.97 10.42
CA GLU A 260 -7.53 3.20 9.39
C GLU A 260 -7.12 4.37 8.47
N ILE A 261 -7.70 4.44 7.29
CA ILE A 261 -7.64 5.62 6.40
C ILE A 261 -9.00 6.29 6.40
N LEU A 262 -9.03 7.61 6.52
CA LEU A 262 -10.26 8.38 6.43
C LEU A 262 -10.89 8.26 5.03
N ALA A 263 -12.21 8.44 4.92
CA ALA A 263 -12.94 8.23 3.66
C ALA A 263 -12.49 9.15 2.52
N ASP A 264 -11.95 10.34 2.83
CA ASP A 264 -11.34 11.24 1.84
C ASP A 264 -10.11 10.59 1.14
N GLY A 265 -9.54 9.51 1.72
CA GLY A 265 -8.54 8.67 1.07
C GLY A 265 -7.19 9.31 0.84
N MET A 266 -6.53 8.84 -0.23
CA MET A 266 -5.23 9.34 -0.69
C MET A 266 -5.39 10.65 -1.49
N ASP A 267 -4.29 11.36 -1.73
CA ASP A 267 -4.27 12.56 -2.60
C ASP A 267 -4.29 12.15 -4.08
N TYR A 268 -5.49 12.00 -4.64
CA TYR A 268 -5.68 11.64 -6.05
C TYR A 268 -5.41 12.79 -7.01
N GLU A 269 -5.51 14.04 -6.56
CA GLU A 269 -5.27 15.23 -7.40
C GLU A 269 -3.80 15.37 -7.82
N THR A 270 -2.87 14.98 -6.95
CA THR A 270 -1.42 15.13 -7.23
C THR A 270 -0.71 13.80 -7.51
N MET A 271 -1.33 12.66 -7.23
CA MET A 271 -0.76 11.32 -7.32
C MET A 271 -0.05 11.05 -8.65
N LEU A 272 -0.70 11.34 -9.78
CA LEU A 272 -0.14 11.03 -11.10
C LEU A 272 1.17 11.78 -11.39
N SER A 273 1.37 12.97 -10.81
CA SER A 273 2.61 13.72 -10.96
C SER A 273 3.80 13.05 -10.27
N TYR A 274 3.54 12.29 -9.19
CA TYR A 274 4.57 11.51 -8.49
C TYR A 274 4.80 10.15 -9.13
N VAL A 275 3.74 9.47 -9.53
CA VAL A 275 3.83 8.15 -10.17
C VAL A 275 4.58 8.23 -11.50
N PHE A 276 4.29 9.23 -12.34
CA PHE A 276 4.83 9.31 -13.71
C PHE A 276 6.12 10.11 -13.88
N ASN A 277 6.67 10.71 -12.82
CA ASN A 277 7.93 11.46 -12.90
C ASN A 277 7.98 12.51 -14.04
N GLU A 278 7.00 13.37 -14.10
CA GLU A 278 6.96 14.40 -15.14
C GLU A 278 8.09 15.43 -14.96
N GLY A 279 9.22 15.20 -15.67
CA GLY A 279 10.32 16.15 -15.79
C GLY A 279 11.33 16.15 -14.64
N GLY A 280 11.42 15.07 -13.84
CA GLY A 280 12.28 15.02 -12.66
C GLY A 280 13.48 14.09 -12.80
N ILE A 281 14.57 14.45 -12.13
CA ILE A 281 15.78 13.63 -11.94
C ILE A 281 15.68 12.73 -10.69
N PHE A 282 14.55 12.77 -9.99
CA PHE A 282 14.33 12.03 -8.73
C PHE A 282 14.08 10.55 -8.97
N SER A 283 14.61 9.71 -8.09
CA SER A 283 14.31 8.28 -8.07
C SER A 283 12.83 8.00 -7.80
N ASN A 284 12.39 6.76 -8.03
CA ASN A 284 11.02 6.36 -7.66
C ASN A 284 10.80 6.51 -6.14
N THR A 285 11.77 6.10 -5.33
CA THR A 285 11.73 6.20 -3.87
C THR A 285 11.55 7.65 -3.41
N ASP A 286 12.34 8.61 -3.93
CA ASP A 286 12.25 10.03 -3.55
C ASP A 286 10.86 10.61 -3.88
N ARG A 287 10.30 10.25 -5.04
CA ARG A 287 8.97 10.72 -5.48
C ARG A 287 7.86 10.15 -4.62
N MET A 288 7.95 8.86 -4.30
CA MET A 288 6.97 8.20 -3.43
C MET A 288 7.07 8.70 -2.00
N ALA A 289 8.28 9.00 -1.48
CA ALA A 289 8.45 9.65 -0.18
C ALA A 289 7.79 11.04 -0.17
N LYS A 290 7.94 11.81 -1.25
CA LYS A 290 7.30 13.13 -1.38
C LYS A 290 5.78 13.02 -1.46
N TYR A 291 5.25 12.01 -2.12
CA TYR A 291 3.82 11.71 -2.15
C TYR A 291 3.29 11.41 -0.74
N CYS A 292 4.01 10.56 0.02
CA CYS A 292 3.66 10.27 1.42
C CYS A 292 3.71 11.53 2.30
N GLU A 293 4.70 12.42 2.09
CA GLU A 293 4.77 13.71 2.79
C GLU A 293 3.56 14.60 2.47
N ASN A 294 3.11 14.63 1.23
CA ASN A 294 1.92 15.40 0.84
C ASN A 294 0.65 14.85 1.50
N PHE A 295 0.46 13.53 1.49
CA PHE A 295 -0.64 12.87 2.20
C PHE A 295 -0.65 13.24 3.69
N TYR A 296 0.49 13.06 4.38
CA TYR A 296 0.61 13.45 5.77
C TYR A 296 0.28 14.93 6.00
N ASN A 297 0.84 15.82 5.19
CA ASN A 297 0.64 17.26 5.31
C ASN A 297 -0.81 17.69 5.07
N TYR A 298 -1.55 17.00 4.18
CA TYR A 298 -2.96 17.24 3.96
C TYR A 298 -3.75 17.03 5.26
N TYR A 299 -3.59 15.87 5.89
CA TYR A 299 -4.28 15.55 7.13
C TYR A 299 -3.75 16.35 8.31
N ASN A 300 -2.45 16.56 8.43
CA ASN A 300 -1.87 17.28 9.59
C ASN A 300 -2.25 18.77 9.64
N ARG A 301 -2.69 19.35 8.52
CA ARG A 301 -3.17 20.76 8.46
C ARG A 301 -4.65 20.91 8.78
N GLN A 302 -5.38 19.84 8.96
CA GLN A 302 -6.81 19.91 9.25
C GLN A 302 -7.04 20.63 10.58
N SER A 303 -7.98 21.59 10.58
CA SER A 303 -8.33 22.36 11.78
C SER A 303 -9.15 21.55 12.77
N ASN A 304 -9.98 20.64 12.27
CA ASN A 304 -10.72 19.69 13.08
C ASN A 304 -9.81 18.54 13.49
N LEU A 305 -9.59 18.36 14.80
CA LEU A 305 -8.69 17.35 15.34
C LEU A 305 -9.08 15.91 14.99
N LYS A 306 -10.37 15.62 14.76
CA LYS A 306 -10.82 14.31 14.32
C LYS A 306 -10.41 14.00 12.87
N TYR A 307 -10.32 15.04 12.03
CA TYR A 307 -9.84 14.92 10.65
C TYR A 307 -8.32 15.04 10.54
N ARG A 308 -7.64 15.54 11.61
CA ARG A 308 -6.16 15.52 11.69
C ARG A 308 -5.69 14.14 12.12
N SER A 309 -5.86 13.16 11.25
CA SER A 309 -5.72 11.74 11.57
C SER A 309 -5.12 10.99 10.39
N ALA A 310 -3.83 10.66 10.49
CA ALA A 310 -3.13 9.89 9.47
C ALA A 310 -1.90 9.17 10.04
N THR A 311 -1.63 8.00 9.53
CA THR A 311 -0.32 7.35 9.51
C THR A 311 0.01 6.94 8.08
N ILE A 312 1.28 6.96 7.70
CA ILE A 312 1.74 6.57 6.38
C ILE A 312 3.18 6.11 6.43
N SER A 313 3.50 5.07 5.69
CA SER A 313 4.88 4.62 5.49
C SER A 313 5.13 4.26 4.04
N LEU A 314 6.35 4.55 3.58
CA LEU A 314 6.94 4.03 2.35
C LEU A 314 7.91 2.93 2.73
N ILE A 315 7.58 1.72 2.34
CA ILE A 315 8.30 0.49 2.67
C ILE A 315 9.11 0.05 1.44
N GLU A 316 10.42 -0.10 1.59
CA GLU A 316 11.33 -0.68 0.61
C GLU A 316 11.35 -2.19 0.81
N CYS A 317 10.81 -2.96 -0.13
CA CYS A 317 10.66 -4.41 0.00
C CYS A 317 12.00 -5.15 0.10
N ALA A 318 13.06 -4.62 -0.51
CA ALA A 318 14.40 -5.22 -0.49
C ALA A 318 15.00 -5.30 0.94
N GLY A 319 14.58 -4.43 1.86
CA GLY A 319 15.08 -4.42 3.24
C GLY A 319 14.37 -5.41 4.17
N LEU A 320 13.19 -5.93 3.78
CA LEU A 320 12.33 -6.73 4.67
C LEU A 320 12.95 -8.06 5.08
N GLU A 321 13.77 -8.68 4.23
CA GLU A 321 14.45 -9.94 4.58
C GLU A 321 15.47 -9.74 5.73
N ASN A 322 16.22 -8.62 5.71
CA ASN A 322 17.11 -8.29 6.80
C ASN A 322 16.34 -8.01 8.11
N LEU A 323 15.20 -7.30 8.01
CA LEU A 323 14.33 -7.06 9.17
C LEU A 323 13.83 -8.39 9.75
N ALA A 324 13.41 -9.33 8.91
CA ALA A 324 12.95 -10.65 9.36
C ALA A 324 14.04 -11.42 10.11
N GLN A 325 15.29 -11.38 9.62
CA GLN A 325 16.42 -12.06 10.28
C GLN A 325 16.73 -11.43 11.65
N VAL A 326 16.67 -10.11 11.77
CA VAL A 326 16.85 -9.42 13.06
C VAL A 326 15.71 -9.78 14.01
N CYS A 327 14.46 -9.66 13.54
CA CYS A 327 13.28 -10.00 14.34
C CYS A 327 13.28 -11.45 14.79
N LYS A 328 13.70 -12.40 13.93
CA LYS A 328 13.83 -13.81 14.33
C LYS A 328 14.68 -14.00 15.58
N ARG A 329 15.89 -13.39 15.61
CA ARG A 329 16.78 -13.50 16.76
C ARG A 329 16.19 -12.87 18.02
N LEU A 330 15.52 -11.72 17.85
CA LEU A 330 14.89 -11.01 18.96
C LEU A 330 13.66 -11.77 19.48
N PHE A 331 12.81 -12.31 18.60
CA PHE A 331 11.65 -13.10 19.01
C PHE A 331 12.06 -14.40 19.70
N ASP A 332 13.08 -15.10 19.19
CA ASP A 332 13.62 -16.31 19.85
C ASP A 332 14.13 -15.98 21.26
N LYS A 333 14.80 -14.85 21.45
CA LYS A 333 15.37 -14.43 22.74
C LYS A 333 14.32 -13.92 23.71
N TYR A 334 13.37 -13.11 23.24
CA TYR A 334 12.41 -12.36 24.06
C TYR A 334 10.99 -12.91 24.04
N ARG A 335 10.79 -14.12 23.53
CA ARG A 335 9.47 -14.77 23.36
C ARG A 335 8.57 -14.68 24.58
N THR A 336 9.13 -14.98 25.78
CA THR A 336 8.38 -14.91 27.03
C THR A 336 7.97 -13.48 27.38
N GLU A 337 8.88 -12.52 27.19
CA GLU A 337 8.62 -11.12 27.48
C GLU A 337 7.56 -10.55 26.53
N ILE A 338 7.64 -10.89 25.24
CA ILE A 338 6.61 -10.53 24.25
C ILE A 338 5.24 -11.11 24.64
N ALA A 339 5.18 -12.40 25.01
CA ALA A 339 3.94 -13.03 25.44
C ALA A 339 3.37 -12.39 26.73
N ASP A 340 4.22 -11.87 27.59
CA ASP A 340 3.82 -11.17 28.81
C ASP A 340 3.25 -9.77 28.56
N LEU A 341 3.36 -9.22 27.36
CA LEU A 341 2.73 -7.94 26.98
C LEU A 341 1.25 -8.05 26.72
N GLU A 342 0.73 -9.28 26.49
CA GLU A 342 -0.69 -9.53 26.28
C GLU A 342 -1.56 -8.85 27.34
N GLY A 343 -2.48 -8.00 26.93
CA GLY A 343 -3.45 -7.32 27.81
C GLY A 343 -2.90 -6.21 28.69
N LYS A 344 -1.59 -5.89 28.64
CA LYS A 344 -1.02 -4.83 29.49
C LYS A 344 -1.31 -3.41 28.99
N ASN A 345 -1.74 -3.24 27.74
CA ASN A 345 -2.05 -1.94 27.11
C ASN A 345 -0.88 -0.92 27.22
N VAL A 346 0.35 -1.40 27.17
CA VAL A 346 1.55 -0.54 27.25
C VAL A 346 2.18 -0.29 25.88
N VAL A 347 1.93 -1.16 24.91
CA VAL A 347 2.44 -1.07 23.54
C VAL A 347 1.58 -0.12 22.71
N GLN A 348 2.23 0.68 21.87
CA GLN A 348 1.53 1.53 20.91
C GLN A 348 0.58 0.70 20.03
N ARG A 349 -0.71 1.03 20.10
CA ARG A 349 -1.77 0.42 19.29
C ARG A 349 -2.14 1.32 18.12
N TYR A 350 -2.66 0.71 17.05
CA TYR A 350 -3.16 1.41 15.86
C TYR A 350 -4.66 1.20 15.61
N TYR A 351 -5.35 0.52 16.51
CA TYR A 351 -6.80 0.28 16.46
C TYR A 351 -7.53 1.13 17.49
N ARG A 352 -8.78 1.48 17.21
CA ARG A 352 -9.65 2.23 18.13
C ARG A 352 -10.26 1.31 19.18
N LEU A 353 -10.36 1.78 20.44
CA LEU A 353 -10.97 0.99 21.54
C LEU A 353 -12.45 0.67 21.29
N GLU A 354 -13.16 1.55 20.59
CA GLU A 354 -14.54 1.33 20.18
C GLU A 354 -14.71 0.03 19.35
N TYR A 355 -13.68 -0.36 18.62
CA TYR A 355 -13.62 -1.56 17.79
C TYR A 355 -12.60 -2.60 18.29
N GLU A 356 -12.21 -2.54 19.55
CA GLU A 356 -11.20 -3.41 20.14
C GLU A 356 -11.48 -4.90 19.88
N SER A 357 -12.74 -5.33 19.97
CA SER A 357 -13.10 -6.74 19.73
C SER A 357 -12.84 -7.22 18.30
N LEU A 358 -12.64 -6.32 17.35
CA LEU A 358 -12.52 -6.63 15.93
C LEU A 358 -11.10 -6.37 15.37
N HIS A 359 -10.37 -5.38 15.92
CA HIS A 359 -9.11 -4.90 15.33
C HIS A 359 -7.95 -4.79 16.28
N LYS A 360 -8.02 -5.34 17.48
CA LYS A 360 -6.93 -5.25 18.47
C LYS A 360 -5.65 -6.05 18.09
N TRP A 361 -5.39 -6.18 16.82
CA TRP A 361 -4.32 -7.02 16.28
C TRP A 361 -3.16 -6.22 15.71
N PHE A 362 -3.20 -4.87 15.79
CA PHE A 362 -2.23 -3.99 15.15
C PHE A 362 -1.50 -3.13 16.20
N PHE A 363 -0.27 -3.53 16.51
CA PHE A 363 0.62 -2.84 17.43
C PHE A 363 1.91 -2.41 16.73
N ASP A 364 2.58 -1.38 17.22
CA ASP A 364 3.85 -0.96 16.64
C ASP A 364 4.92 -2.05 16.84
N LEU A 365 5.59 -2.45 15.76
CA LEU A 365 6.55 -3.54 15.76
C LEU A 365 7.75 -3.22 16.66
N GLU A 366 8.33 -2.02 16.54
CA GLU A 366 9.47 -1.61 17.33
C GLU A 366 9.09 -1.49 18.81
N ASP A 367 7.93 -0.90 19.08
CA ASP A 367 7.48 -0.66 20.45
C ASP A 367 7.19 -1.98 21.21
N ILE A 368 6.72 -3.04 20.53
CA ILE A 368 6.64 -4.38 21.13
C ILE A 368 8.00 -4.80 21.67
N LEU A 369 9.06 -4.67 20.87
CA LEU A 369 10.41 -5.09 21.23
C LEU A 369 11.07 -4.15 22.25
N LEU A 370 10.80 -2.85 22.20
CA LEU A 370 11.31 -1.88 23.17
C LEU A 370 10.78 -2.12 24.59
N HIS A 371 9.65 -2.81 24.73
CA HIS A 371 9.14 -3.26 26.05
C HIS A 371 9.80 -4.54 26.57
N CYS A 372 10.71 -5.15 25.80
CA CYS A 372 11.56 -6.24 26.24
C CYS A 372 12.89 -5.70 26.80
N ASN A 373 13.62 -6.51 27.58
CA ASN A 373 14.91 -6.11 28.20
C ASN A 373 16.06 -6.14 27.17
N MET A 374 15.87 -5.49 26.02
CA MET A 374 16.89 -5.40 24.97
C MET A 374 18.08 -4.60 25.40
N THR A 375 19.27 -5.07 24.99
CA THR A 375 20.53 -4.28 25.11
C THR A 375 20.51 -3.12 24.12
N ASP A 376 21.31 -2.10 24.35
CA ASP A 376 21.44 -0.95 23.46
C ASP A 376 21.92 -1.36 22.06
N ALA A 377 22.80 -2.36 21.97
CA ALA A 377 23.27 -2.91 20.69
C ALA A 377 22.13 -3.59 19.90
N GLU A 378 21.21 -4.30 20.56
CA GLU A 378 20.04 -4.92 19.93
C GLU A 378 19.01 -3.89 19.47
N LYS A 379 18.84 -2.81 20.23
CA LYS A 379 17.99 -1.67 19.83
C LYS A 379 18.56 -0.99 18.58
N GLU A 380 19.88 -0.76 18.56
CA GLU A 380 20.57 -0.19 17.39
C GLU A 380 20.45 -1.11 16.17
N GLU A 381 20.61 -2.43 16.34
CA GLU A 381 20.44 -3.41 15.26
C GLU A 381 19.02 -3.41 14.68
N LEU A 382 17.99 -3.36 15.55
CA LEU A 382 16.58 -3.26 15.14
C LEU A 382 16.33 -1.95 14.38
N GLN A 383 16.81 -0.83 14.91
CA GLN A 383 16.64 0.48 14.26
C GLN A 383 17.29 0.49 12.87
N LEU A 384 18.51 -0.02 12.74
CA LEU A 384 19.19 -0.12 11.44
C LEU A 384 18.43 -1.01 10.44
N ALA A 385 17.81 -2.09 10.92
CA ALA A 385 17.00 -2.96 10.08
C ALA A 385 15.69 -2.27 9.62
N LEU A 386 15.06 -1.52 10.51
CA LEU A 386 13.88 -0.70 10.19
C LEU A 386 14.25 0.41 9.19
N ASP A 387 15.33 1.14 9.42
CA ASP A 387 15.81 2.20 8.52
C ASP A 387 16.18 1.64 7.12
N GLY A 388 16.56 0.36 7.05
CA GLY A 388 16.84 -0.35 5.80
C GLY A 388 15.61 -0.71 4.99
N CYS A 389 14.41 -0.64 5.57
CA CYS A 389 13.16 -0.94 4.88
C CYS A 389 12.10 0.16 4.96
N ILE A 390 12.23 1.14 5.86
CA ILE A 390 11.29 2.27 5.98
C ILE A 390 11.98 3.54 5.50
N THR A 391 11.75 3.90 4.25
CA THR A 391 12.38 5.08 3.63
C THR A 391 11.65 6.40 3.93
N TYR A 392 10.39 6.32 4.32
CA TYR A 392 9.61 7.44 4.84
C TYR A 392 8.54 6.93 5.80
N LYS A 393 8.32 7.65 6.88
CA LYS A 393 7.19 7.44 7.79
C LYS A 393 6.73 8.75 8.39
N ALA A 394 5.42 8.90 8.60
CA ALA A 394 4.83 10.02 9.31
C ALA A 394 3.52 9.61 9.98
N ALA A 395 3.26 10.20 11.13
CA ALA A 395 2.01 10.05 11.87
C ALA A 395 1.59 11.39 12.45
N THR A 396 0.28 11.64 12.51
CA THR A 396 -0.26 12.73 13.31
C THR A 396 -0.14 12.38 14.80
N GLU A 397 -0.12 13.38 15.68
CA GLU A 397 -0.02 13.15 17.13
C GLU A 397 -1.13 12.24 17.67
N ARG A 398 -2.27 12.25 17.01
CA ARG A 398 -3.45 11.46 17.37
C ARG A 398 -4.16 10.96 16.12
N PHE A 399 -4.84 9.83 16.27
CA PHE A 399 -5.76 9.34 15.26
C PHE A 399 -7.20 9.36 15.81
N ILE A 400 -8.08 10.14 15.15
CA ILE A 400 -9.50 10.44 15.46
C ILE A 400 -9.65 11.05 16.87
N SER A 401 -9.26 10.94 17.85
CA SER A 401 -9.35 11.36 19.25
C SER A 401 -9.26 10.17 20.23
N ASP A 402 -9.01 8.98 19.70
CA ASP A 402 -9.01 7.76 20.47
C ASP A 402 -7.58 7.15 20.60
N ILE A 403 -6.72 7.38 19.61
CA ILE A 403 -5.37 6.85 19.61
C ILE A 403 -4.37 8.00 19.72
N ASP A 404 -3.65 8.10 20.84
CA ASP A 404 -2.42 8.91 20.91
C ASP A 404 -1.30 8.11 20.23
N ILE A 405 -0.60 8.72 19.28
CA ILE A 405 0.51 8.09 18.57
C ILE A 405 1.81 8.67 19.12
N THR A 406 2.41 7.95 20.06
CA THR A 406 3.67 8.33 20.72
C THR A 406 4.88 7.63 20.13
N ASN A 407 4.68 6.41 19.60
CA ASN A 407 5.67 5.62 18.90
C ASN A 407 5.15 5.28 17.50
N HIS A 408 6.02 5.40 16.49
CA HIS A 408 5.68 5.10 15.12
C HIS A 408 6.91 4.60 14.37
N SER A 409 7.10 3.29 14.38
CA SER A 409 8.20 2.64 13.66
C SER A 409 8.00 2.61 12.14
N GLY A 410 6.76 2.77 11.69
CA GLY A 410 6.38 2.68 10.28
C GLY A 410 5.84 1.31 9.88
N LEU A 411 5.79 0.35 10.80
CA LEU A 411 5.18 -0.96 10.63
C LEU A 411 4.40 -1.34 11.88
N SER A 412 3.17 -1.79 11.71
CA SER A 412 2.48 -2.53 12.77
C SER A 412 2.77 -4.03 12.64
N MET A 413 2.51 -4.76 13.72
CA MET A 413 2.64 -6.21 13.82
C MET A 413 1.59 -6.79 14.77
N TYR A 414 1.30 -8.07 14.63
CA TYR A 414 0.50 -8.82 15.58
C TYR A 414 1.24 -8.99 16.91
N LEU A 415 0.55 -8.76 18.00
CA LEU A 415 0.94 -9.22 19.34
C LEU A 415 0.10 -10.45 19.67
N PRO A 416 0.71 -11.65 19.81
CA PRO A 416 -0.04 -12.90 19.97
C PRO A 416 -0.88 -12.93 21.26
N TYR A 417 -2.11 -13.41 21.15
CA TYR A 417 -3.02 -13.65 22.28
C TYR A 417 -3.23 -15.15 22.48
N LYS A 418 -2.96 -15.65 23.68
CA LYS A 418 -3.05 -17.11 24.00
C LYS A 418 -4.41 -17.71 23.70
N GLU A 419 -5.47 -16.92 23.93
CA GLU A 419 -6.86 -17.38 23.75
C GLU A 419 -7.36 -17.28 22.31
N ARG A 420 -6.56 -16.78 21.38
CA ARG A 420 -6.92 -16.58 19.98
C ARG A 420 -6.35 -17.67 19.07
N SER A 421 -6.72 -18.93 19.37
CA SER A 421 -6.14 -20.09 18.66
C SER A 421 -6.36 -20.06 17.15
N TYR A 422 -7.51 -19.57 16.68
CA TYR A 422 -7.78 -19.46 15.24
C TYR A 422 -6.81 -18.44 14.57
N LEU A 423 -6.71 -17.23 15.12
CA LEU A 423 -5.79 -16.23 14.61
C LEU A 423 -4.33 -16.71 14.67
N ASN A 424 -3.92 -17.29 15.78
CA ASN A 424 -2.57 -17.82 15.95
C ASN A 424 -2.26 -18.91 14.93
N ASN A 425 -3.21 -19.81 14.64
CA ASN A 425 -3.03 -20.85 13.64
C ASN A 425 -2.96 -20.29 12.21
N PHE A 426 -3.78 -19.29 11.90
CA PHE A 426 -3.68 -18.57 10.62
C PHE A 426 -2.35 -17.82 10.50
N TYR A 427 -1.95 -17.10 11.56
CA TYR A 427 -0.69 -16.34 11.57
C TYR A 427 0.54 -17.24 11.30
N LYS A 428 0.51 -18.50 11.76
CA LYS A 428 1.57 -19.48 11.47
C LYS A 428 1.76 -19.78 9.98
N THR A 429 0.73 -19.56 9.17
CA THR A 429 0.78 -19.80 7.71
C THR A 429 1.32 -18.60 6.92
N LEU A 430 1.49 -17.45 7.57
CA LEU A 430 2.03 -16.25 6.92
C LEU A 430 3.56 -16.35 6.76
N SER A 431 4.06 -15.92 5.61
CA SER A 431 5.51 -15.93 5.31
C SER A 431 6.33 -15.19 6.36
N TRP A 432 5.78 -14.14 6.98
CA TRP A 432 6.43 -13.42 8.08
C TRP A 432 6.67 -14.33 9.29
N ASN A 433 5.66 -15.10 9.70
CA ASN A 433 5.84 -16.03 10.81
C ASN A 433 6.76 -17.22 10.45
N GLU A 434 6.69 -17.71 9.21
CA GLU A 434 7.61 -18.74 8.74
C GLU A 434 9.07 -18.27 8.80
N ALA A 435 9.32 -17.00 8.46
CA ALA A 435 10.67 -16.41 8.51
C ALA A 435 11.14 -16.10 9.93
N THR A 436 10.24 -15.66 10.82
CA THR A 436 10.63 -15.10 12.13
C THR A 436 10.32 -16.00 13.31
N GLY A 437 9.34 -16.88 13.20
CA GLY A 437 8.93 -17.79 14.27
C GLY A 437 8.34 -17.07 15.49
N LEU A 438 7.62 -15.96 15.29
CA LEU A 438 6.96 -15.24 16.39
C LEU A 438 6.02 -16.19 17.18
N ILE A 439 5.28 -17.02 16.47
CA ILE A 439 4.42 -18.06 17.02
C ILE A 439 4.94 -19.43 16.58
N GLU A 440 5.21 -20.32 17.55
CA GLU A 440 5.64 -21.70 17.33
C GLU A 440 4.47 -22.63 16.99
#